data_08d9feb86675cf33942bf5e047f6d34f
#
_entry.id   08d9feb86675cf33942bf5e047f6d34f
#
_cell.length_a   1.000
_cell.length_b   1.000
_cell.length_c   1.000
_cell.angle_alpha   90.00
_cell.angle_beta   90.00
_cell.angle_gamma   90.00
#
_symmetry.space_group_name_H-M   'P 1'
#
loop_
_entity.id
_entity.type
_entity.pdbx_description
1 polymer ?
#
loop_
_entity_poly.entity_id
_entity_poly.type
_entity_poly.pdbx_seq_one_letter_code
_entity_poly.pdbx_strand_id
1 'polypeptide(L)'
;MPGPEPTRRMPHMRRGAQPAGPTPPPSAPPYGRVPAQQSQGYDDPYAGGDGYNTGQVYGGGDGRGGDPYGRPAPDWGRRIKRGLVTLVLVALVVSIGTYFWADSKLRREVDLSIVKDRPEAGEGTNYLIVGSDSREGLSSEDQKRLHTGRVEGKRTDSMMILHVGDNGNTMISLPRDSYVTIPDFTGSESGKDFPASGPAKLNASYSKDGAPLLVRTVEFNTGLKIDHYAEIGFGGFAEIVDAVGGVEMDIPRDLKEKNSGIDLKKGRQTLDGEQALAFVRQRYGLAGGDLDRTKNQQKFLSALASQTATPSTVLNPFKLYPVMGAGLDTLIVDEDMSLFDLASMFWAMKDVTGGGGTQMNMPIAGSAPGGSLKWDMTKVKQLVSELKNDQPVTVTE
;
A
#
# COMPACT_ATOMS: atom_id res chain seq x y z
N MET A 1 43.82 39.96 -32.52
CA MET A 1 44.12 38.54 -32.75
C MET A 1 45.11 38.09 -31.68
N PRO A 2 44.74 37.23 -30.76
CA PRO A 2 45.66 36.35 -30.07
C PRO A 2 45.40 34.90 -30.50
N GLY A 3 46.50 34.17 -30.68
CA GLY A 3 46.53 32.80 -31.21
C GLY A 3 46.11 31.74 -30.21
N PRO A 4 45.95 30.46 -30.65
CA PRO A 4 45.36 29.41 -29.87
C PRO A 4 46.32 28.80 -28.82
N GLU A 5 45.79 28.54 -27.61
CA GLU A 5 46.50 27.82 -26.55
C GLU A 5 46.69 26.33 -26.88
N PRO A 6 47.78 25.70 -26.42
CA PRO A 6 48.08 24.30 -26.73
C PRO A 6 47.28 23.35 -25.85
N THR A 7 46.70 22.37 -26.48
CA THR A 7 46.01 21.19 -25.94
C THR A 7 46.89 20.42 -24.95
N ARG A 8 46.51 20.34 -23.72
CA ARG A 8 47.09 19.50 -22.67
C ARG A 8 46.74 18.02 -22.94
N ARG A 9 47.74 17.22 -23.25
CA ARG A 9 47.63 15.75 -23.37
C ARG A 9 47.37 15.14 -22.00
N MET A 10 46.27 14.33 -21.84
CA MET A 10 46.05 13.48 -20.68
C MET A 10 46.99 12.27 -20.66
N PRO A 11 47.51 11.85 -19.51
CA PRO A 11 48.34 10.64 -19.41
C PRO A 11 47.48 9.38 -19.51
N HIS A 12 47.96 8.39 -20.26
CA HIS A 12 47.42 7.05 -20.37
C HIS A 12 47.42 6.34 -19.02
N MET A 13 46.27 5.97 -18.49
CA MET A 13 46.15 5.05 -17.36
C MET A 13 46.56 3.65 -17.83
N ARG A 14 47.61 3.09 -17.21
CA ARG A 14 48.00 1.69 -17.31
C ARG A 14 46.89 0.81 -16.71
N ARG A 15 46.45 -0.18 -17.49
CA ARG A 15 45.60 -1.28 -16.98
C ARG A 15 46.31 -1.94 -15.81
N GLY A 16 45.72 -1.87 -14.63
CA GLY A 16 46.11 -2.64 -13.46
C GLY A 16 45.85 -4.13 -13.67
N ALA A 17 46.81 -4.95 -13.29
CA ALA A 17 46.73 -6.40 -13.32
C ALA A 17 45.61 -6.89 -12.38
N GLN A 18 44.86 -7.91 -12.82
CA GLN A 18 43.91 -8.66 -12.01
C GLN A 18 44.64 -9.31 -10.81
N PRO A 19 44.06 -9.29 -9.61
CA PRO A 19 44.58 -10.11 -8.54
C PRO A 19 44.34 -11.59 -8.81
N ALA A 20 45.41 -12.39 -8.62
CA ALA A 20 45.38 -13.83 -8.73
C ALA A 20 44.42 -14.43 -7.67
N GLY A 21 43.59 -15.38 -8.06
CA GLY A 21 42.75 -16.16 -7.19
C GLY A 21 43.55 -17.04 -6.19
N PRO A 22 42.93 -17.47 -5.09
CA PRO A 22 43.60 -18.26 -4.10
C PRO A 22 44.00 -19.64 -4.64
N THR A 23 45.27 -20.01 -4.43
CA THR A 23 45.83 -21.33 -4.71
C THR A 23 45.12 -22.40 -3.91
N PRO A 24 44.82 -23.59 -4.47
CA PRO A 24 44.26 -24.71 -3.73
C PRO A 24 45.33 -25.32 -2.78
N PRO A 25 44.93 -25.90 -1.65
CA PRO A 25 45.85 -26.51 -0.70
C PRO A 25 46.52 -27.77 -1.29
N PRO A 26 47.73 -28.12 -0.83
CA PRO A 26 48.48 -29.26 -1.36
C PRO A 26 47.77 -30.58 -1.01
N SER A 27 47.72 -31.49 -1.98
CA SER A 27 47.19 -32.83 -1.88
C SER A 27 48.02 -33.66 -0.85
N ALA A 28 47.33 -34.35 0.06
CA ALA A 28 47.92 -35.28 1.00
C ALA A 28 48.59 -36.48 0.27
N PRO A 29 49.67 -37.03 0.82
CA PRO A 29 50.35 -38.18 0.22
C PRO A 29 49.50 -39.46 0.36
N PRO A 30 49.68 -40.43 -0.59
CA PRO A 30 48.91 -41.68 -0.57
C PRO A 30 49.41 -42.57 0.58
N TYR A 31 48.50 -43.01 1.42
CA TYR A 31 48.76 -44.03 2.44
C TYR A 31 49.18 -45.35 1.78
N GLY A 32 50.40 -45.82 2.14
CA GLY A 32 50.96 -47.08 1.71
C GLY A 32 50.09 -48.29 2.18
N ARG A 33 49.94 -49.23 1.28
CA ARG A 33 49.36 -50.57 1.60
C ARG A 33 50.26 -51.29 2.59
N VAL A 34 49.70 -51.70 3.72
CA VAL A 34 50.30 -52.61 4.66
C VAL A 34 50.23 -54.02 4.05
N PRO A 35 51.32 -54.82 4.03
CA PRO A 35 51.28 -56.16 3.52
C PRO A 35 50.54 -57.07 4.52
N ALA A 36 49.75 -58.03 3.96
CA ALA A 36 49.09 -59.04 4.74
C ALA A 36 50.14 -59.97 5.41
N GLN A 37 50.15 -60.00 6.75
CA GLN A 37 50.88 -61.02 7.50
C GLN A 37 50.16 -62.37 7.35
N GLN A 38 50.87 -63.36 6.78
CA GLN A 38 50.49 -64.78 6.83
C GLN A 38 50.67 -65.22 8.30
N SER A 39 49.59 -65.66 8.94
CA SER A 39 49.62 -66.38 10.20
C SER A 39 50.03 -67.84 9.90
N GLN A 40 51.24 -68.17 10.34
CA GLN A 40 51.66 -69.58 10.43
C GLN A 40 50.90 -70.26 11.56
N GLY A 41 50.30 -71.41 11.22
CA GLY A 41 49.62 -72.26 12.15
C GLY A 41 50.61 -72.88 13.16
N TYR A 42 50.22 -72.85 14.43
CA TYR A 42 50.80 -73.67 15.48
C TYR A 42 49.89 -74.83 15.70
N ASP A 43 50.45 -76.04 15.46
CA ASP A 43 49.80 -77.33 15.81
C ASP A 43 49.87 -77.50 17.34
N ASP A 44 48.70 -77.65 17.96
CA ASP A 44 48.56 -77.99 19.36
C ASP A 44 48.30 -79.52 19.49
N PRO A 45 49.14 -80.28 20.19
CA PRO A 45 49.01 -81.74 20.17
C PRO A 45 48.16 -82.36 21.32
N TYR A 46 47.17 -81.67 21.85
CA TYR A 46 46.24 -82.25 22.79
C TYR A 46 44.79 -82.20 22.33
N ALA A 47 44.45 -83.05 21.39
CA ALA A 47 43.04 -83.41 21.10
C ALA A 47 42.67 -84.68 21.84
N GLY A 48 41.82 -84.56 22.81
CA GLY A 48 41.28 -85.72 23.50
C GLY A 48 40.23 -85.35 24.52
N GLY A 49 38.99 -85.62 24.26
CA GLY A 49 37.92 -85.58 25.27
C GLY A 49 36.56 -85.22 24.79
N ASP A 50 35.86 -86.23 24.37
CA ASP A 50 34.43 -86.52 24.43
C ASP A 50 33.42 -85.43 24.86
N GLY A 51 32.44 -85.18 23.96
CA GLY A 51 31.01 -85.34 24.19
C GLY A 51 30.29 -84.22 24.90
N TYR A 52 29.39 -83.73 24.26
CA TYR A 52 27.92 -83.68 24.48
C TYR A 52 27.32 -82.64 23.56
N ASN A 53 26.69 -83.15 22.58
CA ASN A 53 25.76 -82.45 21.70
C ASN A 53 24.51 -82.08 22.48
N THR A 54 24.17 -80.87 22.68
CA THR A 54 22.80 -80.46 22.99
C THR A 54 22.56 -78.99 22.48
N GLY A 55 21.59 -78.95 21.57
CA GLY A 55 20.90 -77.69 21.34
C GLY A 55 20.91 -77.21 19.89
N GLN A 56 20.15 -77.87 19.03
CA GLN A 56 19.61 -77.23 17.83
C GLN A 56 18.74 -76.05 18.28
N VAL A 57 19.20 -74.82 18.12
CA VAL A 57 18.35 -73.64 18.14
C VAL A 57 17.98 -73.37 16.70
N TYR A 58 16.71 -73.76 16.36
CA TYR A 58 16.05 -73.20 15.18
C TYR A 58 15.84 -71.71 15.38
N GLY A 59 16.72 -70.92 14.82
CA GLY A 59 16.56 -69.50 14.69
C GLY A 59 16.37 -69.18 13.23
N GLY A 60 15.14 -69.32 12.72
CA GLY A 60 14.71 -68.61 11.51
C GLY A 60 14.68 -67.13 11.83
N GLY A 61 15.75 -66.41 11.52
CA GLY A 61 15.88 -64.99 11.73
C GLY A 61 16.30 -64.37 10.42
N ASP A 62 15.39 -63.71 9.78
CA ASP A 62 15.61 -62.79 8.69
C ASP A 62 16.82 -61.92 8.97
N GLY A 63 17.85 -62.02 8.13
CA GLY A 63 19.12 -61.33 8.26
C GLY A 63 19.00 -59.78 8.19
N ARG A 64 18.57 -59.18 9.30
CA ARG A 64 18.80 -57.76 9.58
C ARG A 64 19.72 -57.70 10.83
N GLY A 65 21.01 -57.83 10.60
CA GLY A 65 21.99 -57.44 11.58
C GLY A 65 21.78 -56.00 11.99
N GLY A 66 20.99 -55.78 13.05
CA GLY A 66 20.89 -54.49 13.69
C GLY A 66 22.19 -54.22 14.39
N ASP A 67 22.88 -53.18 13.97
CA ASP A 67 24.06 -52.63 14.62
C ASP A 67 23.68 -52.29 16.07
N PRO A 68 24.23 -52.93 17.14
CA PRO A 68 23.81 -52.63 18.51
C PRO A 68 24.16 -51.22 18.96
N TYR A 69 24.93 -50.52 18.16
CA TYR A 69 25.30 -49.10 18.34
C TYR A 69 24.72 -48.18 17.27
N GLY A 70 23.76 -48.66 16.46
CA GLY A 70 23.08 -47.87 15.46
C GLY A 70 22.41 -46.68 16.12
N ARG A 71 22.88 -45.46 15.84
CA ARG A 71 22.18 -44.24 16.23
C ARG A 71 20.75 -44.32 15.71
N PRO A 72 19.72 -44.10 16.55
CA PRO A 72 18.35 -44.19 16.11
C PRO A 72 18.16 -43.26 14.89
N ALA A 73 17.57 -43.77 13.85
CA ALA A 73 17.30 -42.99 12.64
C ALA A 73 16.60 -41.66 13.04
N PRO A 74 17.04 -40.51 12.54
CA PRO A 74 16.46 -39.23 12.92
C PRO A 74 14.97 -39.26 12.57
N ASP A 75 14.15 -39.00 13.58
CA ASP A 75 12.69 -38.95 13.44
C ASP A 75 12.30 -37.69 12.65
N TRP A 76 12.40 -37.77 11.32
CA TRP A 76 12.14 -36.67 10.38
C TRP A 76 10.72 -36.14 10.53
N GLY A 77 9.74 -37.01 10.82
CA GLY A 77 8.35 -36.59 11.02
C GLY A 77 8.19 -35.64 12.20
N ARG A 78 8.82 -35.96 13.35
CA ARG A 78 8.81 -35.05 14.52
C ARG A 78 9.59 -33.76 14.29
N ARG A 79 10.72 -33.83 13.57
CA ARG A 79 11.51 -32.61 13.24
C ARG A 79 10.76 -31.69 12.31
N ILE A 80 10.12 -32.21 11.25
CA ILE A 80 9.28 -31.45 10.33
C ILE A 80 8.10 -30.82 11.08
N LYS A 81 7.39 -31.61 11.92
CA LYS A 81 6.26 -31.10 12.71
C LYS A 81 6.69 -29.97 13.66
N ARG A 82 7.82 -30.15 14.38
CA ARG A 82 8.36 -29.09 15.25
C ARG A 82 8.80 -27.87 14.45
N GLY A 83 9.47 -28.05 13.30
CA GLY A 83 9.85 -26.97 12.39
C GLY A 83 8.64 -26.17 11.89
N LEU A 84 7.57 -26.86 11.50
CA LEU A 84 6.34 -26.23 11.06
C LEU A 84 5.65 -25.45 12.20
N VAL A 85 5.56 -26.03 13.40
CA VAL A 85 5.02 -25.34 14.59
C VAL A 85 5.85 -24.11 14.92
N THR A 86 7.18 -24.23 14.91
CA THR A 86 8.07 -23.08 15.16
C THR A 86 7.88 -21.99 14.10
N LEU A 87 7.76 -22.35 12.82
CA LEU A 87 7.53 -21.42 11.74
C LEU A 87 6.20 -20.67 11.91
N VAL A 88 5.11 -21.37 12.28
CA VAL A 88 3.81 -20.78 12.56
C VAL A 88 3.88 -19.82 13.75
N LEU A 89 4.57 -20.21 14.83
CA LEU A 89 4.74 -19.34 16.00
C LEU A 89 5.55 -18.09 15.67
N VAL A 90 6.63 -18.21 14.90
CA VAL A 90 7.42 -17.05 14.44
C VAL A 90 6.57 -16.15 13.55
N ALA A 91 5.82 -16.72 12.60
CA ALA A 91 4.93 -15.95 11.75
C ALA A 91 3.86 -15.19 12.57
N LEU A 92 3.30 -15.83 13.59
CA LEU A 92 2.33 -15.20 14.50
C LEU A 92 2.96 -14.05 15.30
N VAL A 93 4.14 -14.23 15.85
CA VAL A 93 4.86 -13.17 16.59
C VAL A 93 5.19 -11.99 15.66
N VAL A 94 5.68 -12.28 14.44
CA VAL A 94 5.95 -11.23 13.44
C VAL A 94 4.65 -10.50 13.05
N SER A 95 3.54 -11.22 12.83
CA SER A 95 2.26 -10.60 12.49
C SER A 95 1.74 -9.70 13.59
N ILE A 96 1.82 -10.13 14.86
CA ILE A 96 1.42 -9.32 16.02
C ILE A 96 2.31 -8.08 16.13
N GLY A 97 3.63 -8.25 16.01
CA GLY A 97 4.58 -7.14 16.04
C GLY A 97 4.34 -6.13 14.91
N THR A 98 4.05 -6.63 13.70
CA THR A 98 3.71 -5.79 12.53
C THR A 98 2.41 -5.02 12.77
N TYR A 99 1.39 -5.67 13.35
CA TYR A 99 0.13 -5.02 13.68
C TYR A 99 0.33 -3.84 14.63
N PHE A 100 1.00 -4.04 15.77
CA PHE A 100 1.25 -2.96 16.73
C PHE A 100 2.16 -1.86 16.16
N TRP A 101 3.14 -2.22 15.36
CA TRP A 101 3.98 -1.25 14.67
C TRP A 101 3.15 -0.41 13.69
N ALA A 102 2.34 -1.04 12.85
CA ALA A 102 1.49 -0.34 11.88
C ALA A 102 0.43 0.53 12.58
N ASP A 103 -0.19 0.03 13.65
CA ASP A 103 -1.19 0.77 14.42
C ASP A 103 -0.59 2.03 15.06
N SER A 104 0.66 1.94 15.56
CA SER A 104 1.36 3.09 16.16
C SER A 104 1.76 4.17 15.15
N LYS A 105 1.73 3.86 13.83
CA LYS A 105 2.06 4.77 12.74
C LYS A 105 0.86 5.54 12.21
N LEU A 106 -0.36 5.07 12.46
CA LEU A 106 -1.57 5.74 12.01
C LEU A 106 -1.72 7.11 12.68
N ARG A 107 -1.90 8.14 11.85
CA ARG A 107 -2.14 9.51 12.30
C ARG A 107 -3.65 9.73 12.51
N ARG A 108 -4.13 9.40 13.70
CA ARG A 108 -5.53 9.58 14.12
C ARG A 108 -5.74 11.00 14.63
N GLU A 109 -6.01 11.92 13.72
CA GLU A 109 -6.06 13.37 14.00
C GLU A 109 -7.45 13.97 13.84
N VAL A 110 -8.43 13.19 13.37
CA VAL A 110 -9.78 13.70 13.08
C VAL A 110 -10.78 13.08 14.04
N ASP A 111 -11.31 13.91 14.96
CA ASP A 111 -12.40 13.51 15.85
C ASP A 111 -13.75 13.72 15.15
N LEU A 112 -14.39 12.63 14.73
CA LEU A 112 -15.73 12.65 14.15
C LEU A 112 -16.84 12.68 15.21
N SER A 113 -16.55 12.50 16.49
CA SER A 113 -17.53 12.55 17.58
C SER A 113 -18.08 13.96 17.82
N ILE A 114 -17.31 14.99 17.44
CA ILE A 114 -17.73 16.40 17.55
C ILE A 114 -18.73 16.83 16.47
N VAL A 115 -18.92 16.01 15.43
CA VAL A 115 -19.88 16.31 14.35
C VAL A 115 -21.29 16.15 14.87
N LYS A 116 -22.04 17.25 14.88
CA LYS A 116 -23.43 17.30 15.39
C LYS A 116 -24.44 16.77 14.36
N ASP A 117 -25.60 16.32 14.85
CA ASP A 117 -26.77 15.93 14.04
C ASP A 117 -26.43 14.97 12.90
N ARG A 118 -25.60 13.99 13.17
CA ARG A 118 -25.20 12.99 12.18
C ARG A 118 -26.41 12.13 11.77
N PRO A 119 -26.53 11.75 10.49
CA PRO A 119 -27.55 10.83 10.04
C PRO A 119 -27.46 9.47 10.74
N GLU A 120 -28.59 8.75 10.75
CA GLU A 120 -28.57 7.35 11.18
C GLU A 120 -27.68 6.51 10.25
N ALA A 121 -26.96 5.55 10.84
CA ALA A 121 -26.15 4.61 10.10
C ALA A 121 -27.03 3.78 9.15
N GLY A 122 -26.53 3.54 7.95
CA GLY A 122 -27.08 2.56 7.03
C GLY A 122 -26.38 1.21 7.17
N GLU A 123 -26.60 0.32 6.23
CA GLU A 123 -25.80 -0.89 6.05
C GLU A 123 -24.51 -0.55 5.31
N GLY A 124 -23.48 -1.43 5.44
CA GLY A 124 -22.15 -1.17 4.92
C GLY A 124 -21.38 -0.07 5.66
N THR A 125 -20.23 0.31 5.13
CA THR A 125 -19.34 1.32 5.71
C THR A 125 -19.02 2.42 4.69
N ASN A 126 -19.17 3.68 5.07
CA ASN A 126 -18.93 4.83 4.21
C ASN A 126 -17.65 5.56 4.62
N TYR A 127 -16.70 5.63 3.73
CA TYR A 127 -15.44 6.36 3.88
C TYR A 127 -15.51 7.66 3.08
N LEU A 128 -15.14 8.79 3.70
CA LEU A 128 -14.88 10.03 3.00
C LEU A 128 -13.36 10.16 2.77
N ILE A 129 -12.94 9.99 1.54
CA ILE A 129 -11.54 10.05 1.13
C ILE A 129 -11.27 11.43 0.54
N VAL A 130 -10.25 12.12 1.05
CA VAL A 130 -9.95 13.51 0.74
C VAL A 130 -8.50 13.66 0.29
N GLY A 131 -8.31 14.29 -0.86
CA GLY A 131 -7.02 14.81 -1.30
C GLY A 131 -6.93 16.30 -0.97
N SER A 132 -6.08 16.65 -0.01
CA SER A 132 -5.86 18.05 0.38
C SER A 132 -4.61 18.63 -0.26
N ASP A 133 -4.59 19.96 -0.39
CA ASP A 133 -3.38 20.68 -0.75
C ASP A 133 -2.49 20.99 0.47
N SER A 134 -2.64 20.21 1.55
CA SER A 134 -1.82 20.31 2.75
C SER A 134 -0.34 20.15 2.41
N ARG A 135 0.44 21.07 2.94
CA ARG A 135 1.91 21.07 2.84
C ARG A 135 2.55 20.75 4.17
N GLU A 136 1.76 20.24 5.10
CA GLU A 136 2.23 19.82 6.42
C GLU A 136 3.33 18.77 6.28
N GLY A 137 4.43 18.95 6.99
CA GLY A 137 5.60 18.07 6.86
C GLY A 137 6.52 18.34 5.65
N LEU A 138 6.09 19.15 4.66
CA LEU A 138 6.94 19.47 3.51
C LEU A 138 7.99 20.54 3.84
N SER A 139 9.26 20.24 3.59
CA SER A 139 10.33 21.23 3.63
C SER A 139 10.16 22.29 2.52
N SER A 140 10.82 23.44 2.67
CA SER A 140 10.82 24.46 1.61
C SER A 140 11.44 23.96 0.29
N GLU A 141 12.29 22.95 0.35
CA GLU A 141 12.91 22.30 -0.80
C GLU A 141 11.91 21.39 -1.50
N ASP A 142 11.18 20.56 -0.74
CA ASP A 142 10.11 19.70 -1.27
C ASP A 142 8.97 20.53 -1.88
N GLN A 143 8.58 21.62 -1.26
CA GLN A 143 7.58 22.55 -1.82
C GLN A 143 8.00 23.11 -3.19
N LYS A 144 9.29 23.40 -3.38
CA LYS A 144 9.81 23.82 -4.69
C LYS A 144 9.83 22.66 -5.68
N ARG A 145 10.33 21.50 -5.27
CA ARG A 145 10.40 20.28 -6.08
C ARG A 145 9.00 19.85 -6.56
N LEU A 146 8.05 19.80 -5.65
CA LEU A 146 6.67 19.38 -5.95
C LEU A 146 5.81 20.50 -6.57
N HIS A 147 6.37 21.66 -6.87
CA HIS A 147 5.67 22.81 -7.47
C HIS A 147 4.36 23.19 -6.72
N THR A 148 4.36 23.05 -5.37
CA THR A 148 3.16 23.28 -4.56
C THR A 148 2.93 24.75 -4.21
N GLY A 149 3.95 25.62 -4.38
CA GLY A 149 3.88 27.04 -4.06
C GLY A 149 3.76 27.33 -2.56
N ARG A 150 3.56 28.58 -2.21
CA ARG A 150 3.30 29.07 -0.83
C ARG A 150 1.89 29.67 -0.80
N VAL A 151 0.89 28.89 -0.54
CA VAL A 151 -0.48 29.37 -0.32
C VAL A 151 -0.83 29.10 1.13
N GLU A 152 -1.29 30.10 1.85
CA GLU A 152 -1.81 29.96 3.21
C GLU A 152 -3.20 29.32 3.17
N GLY A 153 -3.49 28.48 4.16
CA GLY A 153 -4.76 27.75 4.32
C GLY A 153 -4.73 26.37 3.67
N LYS A 154 -5.54 25.48 4.22
CA LYS A 154 -5.77 24.10 3.73
C LYS A 154 -7.00 24.12 2.81
N ARG A 155 -6.89 23.49 1.64
CA ARG A 155 -8.00 23.31 0.70
C ARG A 155 -8.04 21.85 0.26
N THR A 156 -9.21 21.42 -0.14
CA THR A 156 -9.37 20.12 -0.79
C THR A 156 -9.78 20.30 -2.24
N ASP A 157 -9.13 19.56 -3.09
CA ASP A 157 -9.39 19.56 -4.53
C ASP A 157 -10.03 18.23 -5.00
N SER A 158 -9.90 17.17 -4.21
CA SER A 158 -10.45 15.84 -4.49
C SER A 158 -11.19 15.33 -3.27
N MET A 159 -12.42 14.94 -3.44
CA MET A 159 -13.26 14.35 -2.41
C MET A 159 -14.03 13.20 -3.04
N MET A 160 -14.10 12.08 -2.36
CA MET A 160 -14.91 10.94 -2.81
C MET A 160 -15.48 10.18 -1.63
N ILE A 161 -16.68 9.67 -1.79
CA ILE A 161 -17.29 8.70 -0.89
C ILE A 161 -16.98 7.32 -1.45
N LEU A 162 -16.44 6.44 -0.63
CA LEU A 162 -16.33 5.02 -0.91
C LEU A 162 -17.28 4.28 0.01
N HIS A 163 -18.29 3.66 -0.56
CA HIS A 163 -19.19 2.75 0.14
C HIS A 163 -18.68 1.32 -0.02
N VAL A 164 -18.58 0.61 1.10
CA VAL A 164 -18.17 -0.79 1.17
C VAL A 164 -19.32 -1.58 1.74
N GLY A 165 -19.93 -2.41 0.91
CA GLY A 165 -21.09 -3.21 1.27
C GLY A 165 -21.02 -4.65 0.76
N ASP A 166 -21.87 -5.51 1.26
CA ASP A 166 -21.96 -6.92 0.87
C ASP A 166 -22.47 -7.08 -0.58
N ASN A 167 -23.29 -6.11 -1.06
CA ASN A 167 -23.86 -6.09 -2.41
C ASN A 167 -23.01 -5.30 -3.43
N GLY A 168 -21.79 -4.95 -3.05
CA GLY A 168 -20.79 -4.34 -3.92
C GLY A 168 -20.22 -3.03 -3.40
N ASN A 169 -19.07 -2.67 -3.94
CA ASN A 169 -18.37 -1.44 -3.57
C ASN A 169 -18.73 -0.32 -4.55
N THR A 170 -18.98 0.88 -4.04
CA THR A 170 -19.30 2.05 -4.89
C THR A 170 -18.44 3.25 -4.52
N MET A 171 -17.79 3.85 -5.51
CA MET A 171 -16.99 5.06 -5.34
C MET A 171 -17.65 6.23 -6.06
N ILE A 172 -17.94 7.29 -5.31
CA ILE A 172 -18.66 8.47 -5.77
C ILE A 172 -17.75 9.69 -5.64
N SER A 173 -17.33 10.27 -6.75
CA SER A 173 -16.57 11.52 -6.74
C SER A 173 -17.49 12.71 -6.41
N LEU A 174 -17.08 13.52 -5.44
CA LEU A 174 -17.75 14.76 -5.07
C LEU A 174 -17.02 15.94 -5.72
N PRO A 175 -17.60 16.61 -6.74
CA PRO A 175 -16.96 17.77 -7.31
C PRO A 175 -16.74 18.86 -6.25
N ARG A 176 -15.53 19.40 -6.15
CA ARG A 176 -15.18 20.44 -5.16
C ARG A 176 -16.05 21.70 -5.28
N ASP A 177 -16.53 22.00 -6.51
CA ASP A 177 -17.38 23.13 -6.82
C ASP A 177 -18.89 22.83 -6.66
N SER A 178 -19.25 21.70 -6.00
CA SER A 178 -20.62 21.36 -5.64
C SER A 178 -21.26 22.46 -4.82
N TYR A 179 -22.45 22.94 -5.24
CA TYR A 179 -23.18 24.02 -4.58
C TYR A 179 -24.09 23.44 -3.49
N VAL A 180 -23.60 23.48 -2.26
CA VAL A 180 -24.20 22.81 -1.10
C VAL A 180 -24.38 23.79 0.06
N THR A 181 -25.34 23.52 0.94
CA THR A 181 -25.53 24.27 2.18
C THR A 181 -24.45 23.88 3.17
N ILE A 182 -23.69 24.86 3.69
CA ILE A 182 -22.82 24.64 4.84
C ILE A 182 -23.68 24.82 6.10
N PRO A 183 -23.91 23.77 6.90
CA PRO A 183 -24.77 23.84 8.08
C PRO A 183 -24.11 24.70 9.19
N ASP A 184 -24.84 24.96 10.26
CA ASP A 184 -24.28 25.51 11.49
C ASP A 184 -23.25 24.55 12.08
N PHE A 185 -22.24 25.07 12.72
CA PHE A 185 -21.17 24.24 13.31
C PHE A 185 -20.53 24.95 14.49
N THR A 186 -19.93 24.15 15.38
CA THR A 186 -19.04 24.67 16.41
C THR A 186 -17.61 24.52 15.89
N GLY A 187 -16.87 25.63 15.82
CA GLY A 187 -15.49 25.62 15.31
C GLY A 187 -14.60 24.71 16.16
N SER A 188 -13.94 23.77 15.51
CA SER A 188 -13.11 22.74 16.15
C SER A 188 -11.97 23.30 17.00
N GLU A 189 -11.32 24.37 16.53
CA GLU A 189 -10.24 25.04 17.27
C GLU A 189 -10.74 26.14 18.22
N SER A 190 -11.82 26.84 17.85
CA SER A 190 -12.27 28.02 18.56
C SER A 190 -13.34 27.76 19.62
N GLY A 191 -14.05 26.63 19.52
CA GLY A 191 -15.22 26.30 20.35
C GLY A 191 -16.41 27.25 20.16
N LYS A 192 -16.38 28.15 19.14
CA LYS A 192 -17.45 29.10 18.88
C LYS A 192 -18.50 28.53 17.94
N ASP A 193 -19.75 28.86 18.19
CA ASP A 193 -20.83 28.49 17.28
C ASP A 193 -20.93 29.48 16.11
N PHE A 194 -21.02 28.89 14.92
CA PHE A 194 -21.22 29.59 13.66
C PHE A 194 -22.57 29.17 13.07
N PRO A 195 -23.42 30.14 12.68
CA PRO A 195 -24.70 29.84 12.06
C PRO A 195 -24.51 29.23 10.67
N ALA A 196 -25.52 28.48 10.22
CA ALA A 196 -25.56 27.97 8.86
C ALA A 196 -25.31 29.11 7.86
N SER A 197 -24.42 28.89 6.92
CA SER A 197 -24.20 29.79 5.80
C SER A 197 -24.97 29.30 4.59
N GLY A 198 -25.46 30.22 3.77
CA GLY A 198 -26.14 29.88 2.52
C GLY A 198 -25.28 28.98 1.63
N PRO A 199 -25.84 28.47 0.51
CA PRO A 199 -25.12 27.57 -0.37
C PRO A 199 -23.80 28.13 -0.85
N ALA A 200 -22.75 27.32 -0.75
CA ALA A 200 -21.38 27.63 -1.17
C ALA A 200 -20.75 26.41 -1.85
N LYS A 201 -19.54 26.57 -2.35
CA LYS A 201 -18.78 25.43 -2.87
C LYS A 201 -18.41 24.47 -1.74
N LEU A 202 -18.51 23.15 -1.98
CA LEU A 202 -18.25 22.12 -0.98
C LEU A 202 -16.86 22.24 -0.36
N ASN A 203 -15.83 22.54 -1.14
CA ASN A 203 -14.47 22.69 -0.63
C ASN A 203 -14.30 23.90 0.32
N ALA A 204 -15.25 24.84 0.33
CA ALA A 204 -15.24 25.95 1.28
C ALA A 204 -15.51 25.50 2.73
N SER A 205 -16.24 24.39 2.94
CA SER A 205 -16.46 23.82 4.26
C SER A 205 -15.12 23.37 4.89
N TYR A 206 -14.30 22.67 4.12
CA TYR A 206 -12.98 22.23 4.55
C TYR A 206 -12.06 23.44 4.88
N SER A 207 -12.09 24.47 4.05
CA SER A 207 -11.28 25.67 4.30
C SER A 207 -11.71 26.47 5.54
N LYS A 208 -12.97 26.29 6.01
CA LYS A 208 -13.50 27.01 7.19
C LYS A 208 -13.16 26.30 8.49
N ASP A 209 -13.29 24.98 8.57
CA ASP A 209 -13.10 24.23 9.81
C ASP A 209 -12.63 22.77 9.56
N GLY A 210 -11.89 22.52 8.49
CA GLY A 210 -11.23 21.24 8.24
C GLY A 210 -12.18 20.06 8.00
N ALA A 211 -11.70 18.89 8.38
CA ALA A 211 -12.39 17.61 8.18
C ALA A 211 -13.76 17.52 8.87
N PRO A 212 -13.95 17.94 10.14
CA PRO A 212 -15.23 17.82 10.81
C PRO A 212 -16.36 18.57 10.10
N LEU A 213 -16.11 19.81 9.65
CA LEU A 213 -17.11 20.58 8.92
C LEU A 213 -17.35 20.05 7.51
N LEU A 214 -16.32 19.51 6.85
CA LEU A 214 -16.51 18.86 5.56
C LEU A 214 -17.43 17.63 5.71
N VAL A 215 -17.16 16.74 6.68
CA VAL A 215 -18.00 15.57 6.98
C VAL A 215 -19.42 16.00 7.28
N ARG A 216 -19.64 16.95 8.21
CA ARG A 216 -20.96 17.49 8.53
C ARG A 216 -21.68 18.04 7.30
N THR A 217 -20.96 18.75 6.43
CA THR A 217 -21.54 19.32 5.20
C THR A 217 -21.97 18.22 4.21
N VAL A 218 -21.15 17.19 4.04
CA VAL A 218 -21.51 16.04 3.19
C VAL A 218 -22.74 15.32 3.77
N GLU A 219 -22.70 14.96 5.05
CA GLU A 219 -23.80 14.27 5.72
C GLU A 219 -25.11 15.08 5.69
N PHE A 220 -25.05 16.39 5.95
CA PHE A 220 -26.21 17.28 5.92
C PHE A 220 -26.89 17.33 4.56
N ASN A 221 -26.11 17.41 3.47
CA ASN A 221 -26.66 17.55 2.13
C ASN A 221 -27.08 16.23 1.47
N THR A 222 -26.46 15.12 1.88
CA THR A 222 -26.76 13.78 1.33
C THR A 222 -27.73 13.01 2.24
N GLY A 223 -27.63 13.17 3.54
CA GLY A 223 -28.28 12.31 4.54
C GLY A 223 -27.57 10.97 4.72
N LEU A 224 -26.40 10.75 4.11
CA LEU A 224 -25.58 9.55 4.26
C LEU A 224 -24.57 9.76 5.41
N LYS A 225 -24.54 8.86 6.38
CA LYS A 225 -23.55 8.89 7.45
C LYS A 225 -22.17 8.50 6.90
N ILE A 226 -21.14 9.25 7.25
CA ILE A 226 -19.73 8.95 6.96
C ILE A 226 -19.14 8.26 8.18
N ASP A 227 -18.80 6.99 8.08
CA ASP A 227 -18.29 6.22 9.19
C ASP A 227 -16.81 6.50 9.45
N HIS A 228 -16.02 6.67 8.37
CA HIS A 228 -14.60 6.92 8.45
C HIS A 228 -14.15 8.06 7.53
N TYR A 229 -13.06 8.70 7.93
CA TYR A 229 -12.41 9.77 7.19
C TYR A 229 -10.95 9.40 6.91
N ALA A 230 -10.50 9.63 5.68
CA ALA A 230 -9.10 9.48 5.30
C ALA A 230 -8.65 10.64 4.43
N GLU A 231 -7.55 11.26 4.77
CA GLU A 231 -6.98 12.40 4.05
C GLU A 231 -5.52 12.15 3.68
N ILE A 232 -5.17 12.53 2.46
CA ILE A 232 -3.78 12.53 1.99
C ILE A 232 -3.40 13.93 1.47
N GLY A 233 -2.29 14.46 1.99
CA GLY A 233 -1.68 15.70 1.48
C GLY A 233 -0.75 15.45 0.30
N PHE A 234 -0.28 16.54 -0.31
CA PHE A 234 0.62 16.47 -1.47
C PHE A 234 1.92 15.72 -1.20
N GLY A 235 2.53 15.94 -0.02
CA GLY A 235 3.76 15.25 0.37
C GLY A 235 3.55 13.77 0.49
N GLY A 236 2.53 13.37 1.26
CA GLY A 236 2.21 11.97 1.46
C GLY A 236 1.87 11.22 0.18
N PHE A 237 1.16 11.87 -0.74
CA PHE A 237 0.89 11.28 -2.05
C PHE A 237 2.19 10.97 -2.81
N ALA A 238 3.12 11.93 -2.87
CA ALA A 238 4.40 11.75 -3.55
C ALA A 238 5.24 10.65 -2.88
N GLU A 239 5.30 10.64 -1.54
CA GLU A 239 6.03 9.62 -0.78
C GLU A 239 5.50 8.20 -1.00
N ILE A 240 4.18 8.02 -1.05
CA ILE A 240 3.58 6.70 -1.35
C ILE A 240 3.98 6.24 -2.75
N VAL A 241 3.91 7.13 -3.75
CA VAL A 241 4.29 6.80 -5.12
C VAL A 241 5.77 6.41 -5.21
N ASP A 242 6.64 7.15 -4.55
CA ASP A 242 8.08 6.85 -4.53
C ASP A 242 8.38 5.54 -3.79
N ALA A 243 7.67 5.26 -2.68
CA ALA A 243 7.82 4.03 -1.91
C ALA A 243 7.43 2.76 -2.69
N VAL A 244 6.46 2.86 -3.61
CA VAL A 244 6.10 1.72 -4.49
C VAL A 244 7.05 1.58 -5.68
N GLY A 245 7.96 2.53 -5.87
CA GLY A 245 8.91 2.56 -6.99
C GLY A 245 8.38 3.24 -8.25
N GLY A 246 7.40 4.13 -8.10
CA GLY A 246 6.71 4.82 -9.18
C GLY A 246 5.50 4.05 -9.72
N VAL A 247 4.68 4.73 -10.52
CA VAL A 247 3.46 4.17 -11.11
C VAL A 247 3.55 4.21 -12.64
N GLU A 248 3.40 3.05 -13.26
CA GLU A 248 3.41 2.94 -14.72
C GLU A 248 2.08 3.44 -15.30
N MET A 249 2.18 4.42 -16.20
CA MET A 249 1.05 5.06 -16.85
C MET A 249 1.25 5.13 -18.36
N ASP A 250 0.16 4.96 -19.10
CA ASP A 250 0.13 5.27 -20.54
C ASP A 250 -0.41 6.69 -20.74
N ILE A 251 0.48 7.59 -21.16
CA ILE A 251 0.18 9.00 -21.39
C ILE A 251 -0.28 9.18 -22.84
N PRO A 252 -1.54 9.61 -23.08
CA PRO A 252 -2.14 9.60 -24.41
C PRO A 252 -1.56 10.66 -25.37
N ARG A 253 -0.94 11.70 -24.83
CA ARG A 253 -0.32 12.82 -25.57
C ARG A 253 0.75 13.49 -24.75
N ASP A 254 1.59 14.32 -25.38
CA ASP A 254 2.52 15.18 -24.65
C ASP A 254 1.77 16.11 -23.71
N LEU A 255 2.17 16.14 -22.44
CA LEU A 255 1.60 17.00 -21.40
C LEU A 255 2.69 17.94 -20.90
N LYS A 256 2.47 19.24 -21.09
CA LYS A 256 3.38 20.28 -20.60
C LYS A 256 2.60 21.43 -20.03
N GLU A 257 2.76 21.68 -18.72
CA GLU A 257 2.06 22.77 -18.04
C GLU A 257 2.92 23.30 -16.89
N LYS A 258 3.14 24.61 -16.89
CA LYS A 258 4.05 25.27 -15.95
C LYS A 258 3.55 25.28 -14.51
N ASN A 259 2.23 25.38 -14.30
CA ASN A 259 1.66 25.57 -12.94
C ASN A 259 1.71 24.28 -12.11
N SER A 260 1.46 23.12 -12.73
CA SER A 260 1.60 21.83 -12.08
C SER A 260 3.02 21.30 -12.10
N GLY A 261 3.89 21.85 -12.96
CA GLY A 261 5.25 21.36 -13.19
C GLY A 261 5.31 20.17 -14.14
N ILE A 262 4.19 19.75 -14.75
CA ILE A 262 4.14 18.55 -15.60
C ILE A 262 4.92 18.77 -16.91
N ASP A 263 5.81 17.84 -17.24
CA ASP A 263 6.48 17.71 -18.55
C ASP A 263 6.63 16.23 -18.89
N LEU A 264 5.55 15.61 -19.39
CA LEU A 264 5.46 14.19 -19.72
C LEU A 264 5.29 14.02 -21.23
N LYS A 265 5.97 13.03 -21.80
CA LYS A 265 5.82 12.66 -23.18
C LYS A 265 4.70 11.63 -23.37
N LYS A 266 4.16 11.57 -24.60
CA LYS A 266 3.23 10.50 -24.98
C LYS A 266 3.90 9.14 -24.85
N GLY A 267 3.14 8.14 -24.39
CA GLY A 267 3.54 6.76 -24.30
C GLY A 267 3.61 6.22 -22.87
N ARG A 268 4.05 4.99 -22.76
CA ARG A 268 4.14 4.27 -21.49
C ARG A 268 5.39 4.68 -20.73
N GLN A 269 5.24 5.11 -19.50
CA GLN A 269 6.32 5.56 -18.65
C GLN A 269 5.97 5.39 -17.16
N THR A 270 6.99 5.24 -16.33
CA THR A 270 6.83 5.17 -14.88
C THR A 270 6.94 6.58 -14.31
N LEU A 271 5.90 7.03 -13.62
CA LEU A 271 5.87 8.33 -12.96
C LEU A 271 6.37 8.18 -11.52
N ASP A 272 7.35 8.98 -11.14
CA ASP A 272 7.75 9.18 -9.75
C ASP A 272 6.73 10.05 -8.99
N GLY A 273 6.96 10.29 -7.69
CA GLY A 273 6.04 11.07 -6.85
C GLY A 273 5.81 12.50 -7.34
N GLU A 274 6.84 13.16 -7.85
CA GLU A 274 6.73 14.52 -8.40
C GLU A 274 5.90 14.53 -9.67
N GLN A 275 6.21 13.66 -10.62
CA GLN A 275 5.51 13.52 -11.90
C GLN A 275 4.06 13.09 -11.71
N ALA A 276 3.82 12.16 -10.79
CA ALA A 276 2.50 11.68 -10.43
C ALA A 276 1.64 12.79 -9.84
N LEU A 277 2.19 13.56 -8.88
CA LEU A 277 1.50 14.70 -8.28
C LEU A 277 1.20 15.77 -9.33
N ALA A 278 2.13 16.07 -10.22
CA ALA A 278 1.92 17.00 -11.33
C ALA A 278 0.80 16.51 -12.26
N PHE A 279 0.76 15.20 -12.56
CA PHE A 279 -0.25 14.58 -13.42
C PHE A 279 -1.67 14.67 -12.82
N VAL A 280 -1.87 14.33 -11.55
CA VAL A 280 -3.19 14.38 -10.91
C VAL A 280 -3.68 15.80 -10.63
N ARG A 281 -2.78 16.79 -10.61
CA ARG A 281 -3.09 18.22 -10.41
C ARG A 281 -3.34 18.97 -11.71
N GLN A 282 -3.01 18.41 -12.87
CA GLN A 282 -3.14 19.09 -14.16
C GLN A 282 -4.60 19.51 -14.43
N ARG A 283 -4.79 20.78 -14.78
CA ARG A 283 -6.10 21.37 -15.12
C ARG A 283 -6.15 21.97 -16.51
N TYR A 284 -5.05 22.55 -16.94
CA TYR A 284 -4.99 23.26 -18.21
C TYR A 284 -4.65 22.32 -19.37
N GLY A 285 -5.22 22.62 -20.54
CA GLY A 285 -5.02 21.79 -21.72
C GLY A 285 -5.90 20.52 -21.75
N LEU A 286 -6.81 20.34 -20.79
CA LEU A 286 -7.82 19.29 -20.80
C LEU A 286 -9.13 19.85 -21.41
N ALA A 287 -9.68 19.17 -22.41
CA ALA A 287 -10.86 19.65 -23.15
C ALA A 287 -12.11 19.72 -22.25
N GLY A 288 -12.23 18.80 -21.30
CA GLY A 288 -13.32 18.71 -20.32
C GLY A 288 -13.00 19.37 -18.96
N GLY A 289 -11.88 20.10 -18.83
CA GLY A 289 -11.55 20.84 -17.61
C GLY A 289 -11.47 19.96 -16.36
N ASP A 290 -12.32 20.26 -15.37
CA ASP A 290 -12.33 19.58 -14.06
C ASP A 290 -12.79 18.11 -14.13
N LEU A 291 -13.68 17.78 -15.07
CA LEU A 291 -14.13 16.39 -15.29
C LEU A 291 -12.98 15.51 -15.81
N ASP A 292 -12.18 16.03 -16.73
CA ASP A 292 -11.02 15.28 -17.23
C ASP A 292 -9.95 15.11 -16.15
N ARG A 293 -9.79 16.09 -15.25
CA ARG A 293 -8.94 15.94 -14.07
C ARG A 293 -9.40 14.79 -13.18
N THR A 294 -10.71 14.73 -12.88
CA THR A 294 -11.28 13.63 -12.10
C THR A 294 -11.00 12.27 -12.75
N LYS A 295 -11.17 12.15 -14.07
CA LYS A 295 -10.83 10.92 -14.81
C LYS A 295 -9.34 10.57 -14.72
N ASN A 296 -8.45 11.55 -14.81
CA ASN A 296 -7.03 11.32 -14.65
C ASN A 296 -6.67 10.85 -13.24
N GLN A 297 -7.29 11.43 -12.20
CA GLN A 297 -7.12 11.00 -10.81
C GLN A 297 -7.60 9.56 -10.63
N GLN A 298 -8.79 9.22 -11.14
CA GLN A 298 -9.33 7.87 -11.08
C GLN A 298 -8.42 6.87 -11.80
N LYS A 299 -7.96 7.20 -13.02
CA LYS A 299 -7.03 6.37 -13.78
C LYS A 299 -5.70 6.15 -13.04
N PHE A 300 -5.18 7.20 -12.41
CA PHE A 300 -3.95 7.10 -11.63
C PHE A 300 -4.14 6.23 -10.39
N LEU A 301 -5.20 6.44 -9.62
CA LEU A 301 -5.52 5.64 -8.44
C LEU A 301 -5.71 4.15 -8.79
N SER A 302 -6.38 3.87 -9.92
CA SER A 302 -6.50 2.50 -10.44
C SER A 302 -5.13 1.87 -10.74
N ALA A 303 -4.24 2.61 -11.41
CA ALA A 303 -2.90 2.14 -11.71
C ALA A 303 -2.08 1.92 -10.43
N LEU A 304 -2.10 2.87 -9.50
CA LEU A 304 -1.42 2.77 -8.20
C LEU A 304 -1.91 1.55 -7.41
N ALA A 305 -3.23 1.40 -7.24
CA ALA A 305 -3.81 0.29 -6.49
C ALA A 305 -3.47 -1.07 -7.11
N SER A 306 -3.56 -1.19 -8.44
CA SER A 306 -3.26 -2.44 -9.14
C SER A 306 -1.78 -2.84 -9.07
N GLN A 307 -0.87 -1.86 -9.12
CA GLN A 307 0.57 -2.10 -9.10
C GLN A 307 1.11 -2.30 -7.67
N THR A 308 0.47 -1.71 -6.67
CA THR A 308 0.86 -1.84 -5.25
C THR A 308 0.38 -3.17 -4.67
N ALA A 309 -0.88 -3.55 -4.89
CA ALA A 309 -1.49 -4.75 -4.32
C ALA A 309 -1.18 -6.01 -5.14
N THR A 310 0.11 -6.26 -5.39
CA THR A 310 0.56 -7.48 -6.09
C THR A 310 1.07 -8.52 -5.09
N PRO A 311 0.98 -9.84 -5.40
CA PRO A 311 1.58 -10.86 -4.57
C PRO A 311 3.08 -10.64 -4.29
N SER A 312 3.80 -10.07 -5.26
CA SER A 312 5.22 -9.77 -5.13
C SER A 312 5.51 -8.63 -4.13
N THR A 313 4.58 -7.70 -3.94
CA THR A 313 4.69 -6.65 -2.93
C THR A 313 4.27 -7.16 -1.56
N VAL A 314 3.11 -7.82 -1.49
CA VAL A 314 2.52 -8.30 -0.21
C VAL A 314 3.37 -9.39 0.46
N LEU A 315 3.94 -10.31 -0.33
CA LEU A 315 4.76 -11.40 0.19
C LEU A 315 6.24 -11.03 0.41
N ASN A 316 6.67 -9.86 -0.04
CA ASN A 316 8.05 -9.41 0.13
C ASN A 316 8.14 -8.33 1.22
N PRO A 317 8.65 -8.65 2.43
CA PRO A 317 8.72 -7.68 3.52
C PRO A 317 9.56 -6.43 3.18
N PHE A 318 10.61 -6.59 2.35
CA PHE A 318 11.44 -5.47 1.92
C PHE A 318 10.74 -4.47 1.00
N LYS A 319 9.60 -4.87 0.39
CA LYS A 319 8.72 -3.97 -0.35
C LYS A 319 7.52 -3.53 0.48
N LEU A 320 6.93 -4.46 1.22
CA LEU A 320 5.71 -4.22 1.98
C LEU A 320 5.92 -3.17 3.08
N TYR A 321 6.95 -3.31 3.92
CA TYR A 321 7.19 -2.39 5.04
C TYR A 321 7.45 -0.93 4.62
N PRO A 322 8.29 -0.64 3.60
CA PRO A 322 8.44 0.74 3.11
C PRO A 322 7.13 1.35 2.59
N VAL A 323 6.35 0.59 1.81
CA VAL A 323 5.06 1.05 1.27
C VAL A 323 4.05 1.29 2.38
N MET A 324 3.93 0.35 3.32
CA MET A 324 3.06 0.50 4.50
C MET A 324 3.49 1.70 5.34
N GLY A 325 4.79 1.85 5.60
CA GLY A 325 5.33 2.96 6.37
C GLY A 325 4.98 4.30 5.74
N ALA A 326 5.29 4.49 4.45
CA ALA A 326 4.97 5.71 3.72
C ALA A 326 3.46 6.00 3.74
N GLY A 327 2.61 4.98 3.53
CA GLY A 327 1.16 5.14 3.60
C GLY A 327 0.67 5.55 4.99
N LEU A 328 1.07 4.83 6.03
CA LEU A 328 0.59 5.05 7.39
C LEU A 328 1.11 6.36 8.01
N ASP A 329 2.35 6.77 7.70
CA ASP A 329 2.95 8.01 8.20
C ASP A 329 2.33 9.27 7.55
N THR A 330 1.70 9.12 6.39
CA THR A 330 1.23 10.26 5.58
C THR A 330 -0.29 10.41 5.51
N LEU A 331 -1.03 9.32 5.81
CA LEU A 331 -2.48 9.37 5.87
C LEU A 331 -2.94 9.92 7.22
N ILE A 332 -3.81 10.94 7.18
CA ILE A 332 -4.55 11.45 8.33
C ILE A 332 -5.91 10.74 8.33
N VAL A 333 -6.26 10.11 9.44
CA VAL A 333 -7.52 9.36 9.57
C VAL A 333 -8.32 9.80 10.79
N ASP A 334 -9.59 9.37 10.86
CA ASP A 334 -10.39 9.58 12.05
C ASP A 334 -9.88 8.72 13.23
N GLU A 335 -10.24 9.15 14.47
CA GLU A 335 -9.77 8.51 15.69
C GLU A 335 -10.21 7.06 15.82
N ASP A 336 -11.38 6.73 15.28
CA ASP A 336 -11.98 5.39 15.36
C ASP A 336 -11.48 4.45 14.25
N MET A 337 -10.73 4.96 13.26
CA MET A 337 -10.19 4.16 12.16
C MET A 337 -9.22 3.09 12.66
N SER A 338 -9.56 1.83 12.49
CA SER A 338 -8.67 0.71 12.72
C SER A 338 -7.84 0.36 11.48
N LEU A 339 -6.78 -0.45 11.67
CA LEU A 339 -6.03 -1.00 10.53
C LEU A 339 -6.89 -1.92 9.63
N PHE A 340 -7.93 -2.54 10.20
CA PHE A 340 -8.85 -3.38 9.43
C PHE A 340 -9.76 -2.53 8.55
N ASP A 341 -10.26 -1.39 9.07
CA ASP A 341 -11.07 -0.45 8.28
C ASP A 341 -10.23 0.16 7.15
N LEU A 342 -8.98 0.55 7.45
CA LEU A 342 -8.05 1.05 6.44
C LEU A 342 -7.75 0.00 5.35
N ALA A 343 -7.56 -1.26 5.74
CA ALA A 343 -7.37 -2.36 4.80
C ALA A 343 -8.63 -2.61 3.96
N SER A 344 -9.82 -2.59 4.58
CA SER A 344 -11.11 -2.70 3.89
C SER A 344 -11.27 -1.59 2.86
N MET A 345 -11.03 -0.33 3.25
CA MET A 345 -11.03 0.83 2.35
C MET A 345 -10.11 0.62 1.15
N PHE A 346 -8.87 0.17 1.40
CA PHE A 346 -7.87 -0.06 0.34
C PHE A 346 -8.31 -1.17 -0.63
N TRP A 347 -8.80 -2.31 -0.11
CA TRP A 347 -9.26 -3.42 -0.95
C TRP A 347 -10.52 -3.06 -1.75
N ALA A 348 -11.47 -2.35 -1.15
CA ALA A 348 -12.66 -1.87 -1.84
C ALA A 348 -12.30 -0.85 -2.94
N MET A 349 -11.37 0.08 -2.67
CA MET A 349 -10.88 1.01 -3.68
C MET A 349 -10.21 0.28 -4.85
N LYS A 350 -9.40 -0.75 -4.55
CA LYS A 350 -8.79 -1.61 -5.59
C LYS A 350 -9.86 -2.34 -6.41
N ASP A 351 -10.87 -2.89 -5.77
CA ASP A 351 -11.97 -3.60 -6.43
C ASP A 351 -12.72 -2.67 -7.40
N VAL A 352 -13.17 -1.51 -6.92
CA VAL A 352 -13.85 -0.51 -7.74
C VAL A 352 -12.99 -0.05 -8.91
N THR A 353 -11.73 0.28 -8.66
CA THR A 353 -10.81 0.75 -9.70
C THR A 353 -10.39 -0.35 -10.67
N GLY A 354 -10.50 -1.61 -10.26
CA GLY A 354 -10.28 -2.81 -11.07
C GLY A 354 -11.51 -3.24 -11.90
N GLY A 355 -12.65 -2.56 -11.74
CA GLY A 355 -13.90 -2.85 -12.46
C GLY A 355 -14.80 -3.86 -11.76
N GLY A 356 -14.52 -4.27 -10.51
CA GLY A 356 -15.37 -5.13 -9.70
C GLY A 356 -16.52 -4.39 -9.00
N GLY A 357 -16.41 -3.05 -8.85
CA GLY A 357 -17.42 -2.20 -8.24
C GLY A 357 -17.92 -1.09 -9.17
N THR A 358 -18.76 -0.22 -8.62
CA THR A 358 -19.33 0.93 -9.35
C THR A 358 -18.50 2.18 -9.09
N GLN A 359 -18.19 2.92 -10.16
CA GLN A 359 -17.52 4.21 -10.08
C GLN A 359 -18.35 5.27 -10.81
N MET A 360 -18.68 6.37 -10.11
CA MET A 360 -19.50 7.43 -10.67
C MET A 360 -19.15 8.80 -10.09
N ASN A 361 -19.65 9.87 -10.71
CA ASN A 361 -19.69 11.19 -10.12
C ASN A 361 -21.01 11.43 -9.39
N MET A 362 -21.01 12.34 -8.40
CA MET A 362 -22.25 12.81 -7.81
C MET A 362 -23.17 13.36 -8.89
N PRO A 363 -24.43 12.91 -8.99
CA PRO A 363 -25.37 13.36 -10.04
C PRO A 363 -25.58 14.86 -10.06
N ILE A 364 -25.41 15.49 -11.21
CA ILE A 364 -25.48 16.95 -11.41
C ILE A 364 -26.71 17.31 -12.25
N ALA A 365 -27.55 18.24 -11.75
CA ALA A 365 -28.70 18.77 -12.47
C ALA A 365 -28.32 19.95 -13.38
N GLY A 366 -27.16 20.59 -13.16
CA GLY A 366 -26.73 21.73 -13.95
C GLY A 366 -25.80 22.68 -13.20
N SER A 367 -25.64 23.88 -13.74
CA SER A 367 -24.78 24.91 -13.15
C SER A 367 -25.51 25.75 -12.10
N ALA A 368 -24.77 26.25 -11.11
CA ALA A 368 -25.21 27.15 -10.06
C ALA A 368 -24.38 28.46 -10.08
N PRO A 369 -24.75 29.49 -9.30
CA PRO A 369 -24.00 30.74 -9.24
C PRO A 369 -22.51 30.54 -8.96
N GLY A 370 -21.67 31.41 -9.53
CA GLY A 370 -20.22 31.37 -9.34
C GLY A 370 -19.52 30.18 -10.02
N GLY A 371 -20.14 29.60 -11.08
CA GLY A 371 -19.59 28.43 -11.77
C GLY A 371 -19.63 27.14 -10.94
N SER A 372 -20.50 27.11 -9.93
CA SER A 372 -20.71 25.93 -9.09
C SER A 372 -21.61 24.91 -9.79
N LEU A 373 -21.64 23.68 -9.26
CA LEU A 373 -22.41 22.54 -9.79
C LEU A 373 -23.56 22.20 -8.84
N LYS A 374 -24.79 22.22 -9.36
CA LYS A 374 -25.99 21.89 -8.59
C LYS A 374 -26.26 20.38 -8.68
N TRP A 375 -26.39 19.73 -7.53
CA TRP A 375 -26.75 18.31 -7.47
C TRP A 375 -28.19 18.05 -7.93
N ASP A 376 -28.40 16.93 -8.61
CA ASP A 376 -29.74 16.38 -8.87
C ASP A 376 -30.24 15.68 -7.61
N MET A 377 -30.94 16.41 -6.77
CA MET A 377 -31.40 15.90 -5.47
C MET A 377 -32.37 14.71 -5.59
N THR A 378 -32.99 14.48 -6.72
CA THR A 378 -33.84 13.30 -6.94
C THR A 378 -32.97 12.07 -7.09
N LYS A 379 -31.98 12.14 -7.98
CA LYS A 379 -30.99 11.06 -8.15
C LYS A 379 -30.12 10.86 -6.91
N VAL A 380 -29.70 11.94 -6.24
CA VAL A 380 -28.92 11.85 -4.99
C VAL A 380 -29.69 11.12 -3.89
N LYS A 381 -30.96 11.41 -3.69
CA LYS A 381 -31.79 10.71 -2.69
C LYS A 381 -31.96 9.23 -3.03
N GLN A 382 -32.14 8.89 -4.31
CA GLN A 382 -32.18 7.50 -4.75
C GLN A 382 -30.85 6.81 -4.48
N LEU A 383 -29.73 7.39 -4.90
CA LEU A 383 -28.39 6.87 -4.67
C LEU A 383 -28.13 6.62 -3.17
N VAL A 384 -28.43 7.60 -2.33
CA VAL A 384 -28.25 7.48 -0.87
C VAL A 384 -29.16 6.39 -0.28
N SER A 385 -30.40 6.24 -0.78
CA SER A 385 -31.27 5.15 -0.36
C SER A 385 -30.72 3.78 -0.74
N GLU A 386 -30.15 3.65 -1.93
CA GLU A 386 -29.52 2.42 -2.41
C GLU A 386 -28.29 2.07 -1.52
N LEU A 387 -27.44 3.05 -1.23
CA LEU A 387 -26.26 2.85 -0.35
C LEU A 387 -26.66 2.51 1.09
N LYS A 388 -27.63 3.25 1.67
CA LYS A 388 -28.08 2.99 3.07
C LYS A 388 -28.65 1.59 3.27
N ASN A 389 -29.21 1.00 2.26
CA ASN A 389 -29.79 -0.34 2.30
C ASN A 389 -28.87 -1.39 1.64
N ASP A 390 -27.62 -1.03 1.39
CA ASP A 390 -26.63 -1.85 0.70
C ASP A 390 -27.20 -2.53 -0.57
N GLN A 391 -27.88 -1.74 -1.40
CA GLN A 391 -28.47 -2.20 -2.66
C GLN A 391 -27.54 -1.84 -3.84
N PRO A 392 -27.55 -2.64 -4.91
CA PRO A 392 -26.83 -2.29 -6.12
C PRO A 392 -27.23 -0.91 -6.62
N VAL A 393 -26.23 -0.07 -6.93
CA VAL A 393 -26.48 1.28 -7.44
C VAL A 393 -27.03 1.22 -8.85
N THR A 394 -28.23 1.76 -9.05
CA THR A 394 -28.93 1.82 -10.35
C THR A 394 -28.95 3.23 -10.95
N VAL A 395 -28.58 4.24 -10.17
CA VAL A 395 -28.49 5.63 -10.62
C VAL A 395 -27.38 5.78 -11.65
N THR A 396 -27.68 6.45 -12.74
CA THR A 396 -26.72 6.82 -13.78
C THR A 396 -26.47 8.34 -13.75
N GLU A 397 -25.25 8.75 -14.13
CA GLU A 397 -24.82 10.15 -14.22
C GLU A 397 -25.71 11.00 -15.16
#